data_277ad5a82db2e7eecffd3e66ac9e8a20
#
_entry.id   277ad5a82db2e7eecffd3e66ac9e8a20
#
_cell.length_a   1.000
_cell.length_b   1.000
_cell.length_c   1.000
_cell.angle_alpha   90.00
_cell.angle_beta   90.00
_cell.angle_gamma   90.00
#
_symmetry.space_group_name_H-M   'P 1'
#
loop_
_entity.id
_entity.type
_entity.pdbx_description
1 polymer ?
#
loop_
_entity_poly.entity_id
_entity_poly.type
_entity_poly.pdbx_seq_one_letter_code
_entity_poly.pdbx_strand_id
1 'polypeptide(L)'
;MKKDHILYFDSGTSNTRAYLLDREFFDSAKRAVGSKDSAIAGTNRVLIEGMKALYDQVLAANSLTDGDVEAIYASGMVTSPYGLKEVPHLVLPMTVRDFADSLYPFHEDTCFHRDIFLVPGLKTLSDDFSFVNNLRGEEIEIIGALEELKAERDVENVVMLMPGSHTHGIYIQGDQITGIISNFTGELF
;
A
#
# COMPACT_ATOMS: atom_id res chain seq x y z
N MET A 1 10.92 25.11 9.33
CA MET A 1 9.97 24.27 10.07
C MET A 1 10.40 22.83 9.84
N LYS A 2 10.26 21.96 10.84
CA LYS A 2 10.63 20.55 10.71
C LYS A 2 9.52 19.88 9.91
N LYS A 3 9.86 19.12 8.87
CA LYS A 3 8.89 18.29 8.16
C LYS A 3 8.63 17.08 9.06
N ASP A 4 7.45 16.99 9.64
CA ASP A 4 7.15 15.96 10.63
C ASP A 4 5.95 15.08 10.23
N HIS A 5 5.31 15.37 9.06
CA HIS A 5 4.14 14.64 8.60
C HIS A 5 4.47 13.68 7.45
N ILE A 6 3.85 12.52 7.48
CA ILE A 6 3.87 11.54 6.40
C ILE A 6 2.46 11.48 5.81
N LEU A 7 2.38 11.43 4.49
CA LEU A 7 1.12 11.14 3.84
C LEU A 7 1.18 9.75 3.20
N TYR A 8 0.16 8.94 3.48
CA TYR A 8 0.03 7.60 2.94
C TYR A 8 -1.25 7.46 2.13
N PHE A 9 -1.13 6.95 0.90
CA PHE A 9 -2.25 6.59 0.05
C PHE A 9 -2.46 5.08 0.03
N ASP A 10 -3.67 4.66 0.41
CA ASP A 10 -4.20 3.34 0.10
C ASP A 10 -5.09 3.48 -1.13
N SER A 11 -4.64 2.97 -2.27
CA SER A 11 -5.35 3.09 -3.54
C SER A 11 -5.76 1.73 -4.09
N GLY A 12 -7.05 1.47 -4.02
CA GLY A 12 -7.66 0.26 -4.56
C GLY A 12 -8.13 0.40 -6.00
N THR A 13 -8.95 -0.56 -6.43
CA THR A 13 -9.54 -0.58 -7.77
C THR A 13 -10.52 0.56 -8.00
N SER A 14 -11.34 0.91 -7.01
CA SER A 14 -12.44 1.88 -7.15
C SER A 14 -12.34 3.08 -6.22
N ASN A 15 -11.48 3.03 -5.21
CA ASN A 15 -11.37 4.07 -4.20
C ASN A 15 -9.91 4.31 -3.84
N THR A 16 -9.60 5.55 -3.50
CA THR A 16 -8.34 5.93 -2.89
C THR A 16 -8.61 6.64 -1.57
N ARG A 17 -7.84 6.31 -0.55
CA ARG A 17 -7.81 6.98 0.75
C ARG A 17 -6.46 7.65 0.93
N ALA A 18 -6.47 8.82 1.54
CA ALA A 18 -5.26 9.51 1.98
C ALA A 18 -5.28 9.55 3.51
N TYR A 19 -4.19 9.15 4.14
CA TYR A 19 -3.97 9.22 5.57
C TYR A 19 -2.84 10.20 5.84
N LEU A 20 -3.12 11.20 6.66
CA LEU A 20 -2.11 12.10 7.18
C LEU A 20 -1.67 11.55 8.54
N LEU A 21 -0.37 11.33 8.68
CA LEU A 21 0.24 10.73 9.84
C LEU A 21 1.26 11.71 10.43
N ASP A 22 1.23 11.87 11.71
CA ASP A 22 2.32 12.33 12.55
C ASP A 22 2.77 11.11 13.36
N ARG A 23 3.32 11.24 14.53
CA ARG A 23 3.69 10.10 15.41
C ARG A 23 2.53 9.17 15.74
N GLU A 24 1.31 9.67 15.58
CA GLU A 24 0.04 8.96 15.71
C GLU A 24 -0.82 9.25 14.46
N PHE A 25 -1.93 8.51 14.27
CA PHE A 25 -2.92 8.83 13.24
C PHE A 25 -3.49 10.24 13.49
N PHE A 26 -3.53 11.04 12.45
CA PHE A 26 -3.92 12.43 12.54
C PHE A 26 -5.24 12.74 11.83
N ASP A 27 -5.34 12.42 10.52
CA ASP A 27 -6.56 12.67 9.72
C ASP A 27 -6.59 11.80 8.45
N SER A 28 -7.76 11.69 7.82
CA SER A 28 -7.91 10.99 6.56
C SER A 28 -9.01 11.55 5.68
N ALA A 29 -8.88 11.30 4.37
CA ALA A 29 -9.93 11.57 3.39
C ALA A 29 -10.05 10.42 2.40
N LYS A 30 -11.22 10.29 1.76
CA LYS A 30 -11.51 9.25 0.78
C LYS A 30 -12.15 9.84 -0.47
N ARG A 31 -11.80 9.28 -1.63
CA ARG A 31 -12.40 9.62 -2.92
C ARG A 31 -12.70 8.37 -3.73
N ALA A 32 -13.80 8.38 -4.47
CA ALA A 32 -14.15 7.34 -5.42
C ALA A 32 -13.34 7.54 -6.72
N VAL A 33 -12.06 7.18 -6.66
CA VAL A 33 -11.12 7.12 -7.78
C VAL A 33 -10.11 6.02 -7.52
N GLY A 34 -9.81 5.20 -8.52
CA GLY A 34 -8.87 4.09 -8.40
C GLY A 34 -8.32 3.63 -9.75
N SER A 35 -7.64 2.50 -9.78
CA SER A 35 -7.04 1.96 -11.01
C SER A 35 -8.06 1.65 -12.11
N LYS A 36 -9.31 1.35 -11.76
CA LYS A 36 -10.41 1.17 -12.72
C LYS A 36 -10.66 2.43 -13.56
N ASP A 37 -10.62 3.60 -12.93
CA ASP A 37 -10.84 4.87 -13.63
C ASP A 37 -9.71 5.14 -14.62
N SER A 38 -8.47 4.81 -14.27
CA SER A 38 -7.32 4.86 -15.16
C SER A 38 -7.47 3.91 -16.35
N ALA A 39 -7.92 2.67 -16.10
CA ALA A 39 -8.15 1.67 -17.15
C ALA A 39 -9.24 2.13 -18.13
N ILE A 40 -10.34 2.70 -17.64
CA ILE A 40 -11.43 3.23 -18.47
C ILE A 40 -10.97 4.45 -19.27
N ALA A 41 -10.21 5.35 -18.66
CA ALA A 41 -9.72 6.57 -19.32
C ALA A 41 -8.56 6.32 -20.28
N GLY A 42 -7.91 5.15 -20.21
CA GLY A 42 -6.69 4.84 -20.97
C GLY A 42 -5.47 5.68 -20.55
N THR A 43 -5.54 6.28 -19.37
CA THR A 43 -4.47 7.12 -18.81
C THR A 43 -4.55 7.14 -17.28
N ASN A 44 -3.40 7.22 -16.60
CA ASN A 44 -3.34 7.34 -15.14
C ASN A 44 -3.58 8.77 -14.62
N ARG A 45 -3.78 9.74 -15.50
CA ARG A 45 -3.98 11.16 -15.15
C ARG A 45 -5.14 11.35 -14.19
N VAL A 46 -6.27 10.67 -14.41
CA VAL A 46 -7.46 10.76 -13.54
C VAL A 46 -7.15 10.32 -12.12
N LEU A 47 -6.32 9.28 -11.96
CA LEU A 47 -5.89 8.78 -10.66
C LEU A 47 -4.95 9.77 -9.98
N ILE A 48 -3.95 10.29 -10.70
CA ILE A 48 -2.99 11.29 -10.19
C ILE A 48 -3.74 12.56 -9.72
N GLU A 49 -4.63 13.10 -10.54
CA GLU A 49 -5.43 14.28 -10.19
C GLU A 49 -6.34 14.01 -8.97
N GLY A 50 -6.91 12.80 -8.89
CA GLY A 50 -7.72 12.39 -7.75
C GLY A 50 -6.93 12.26 -6.44
N MET A 51 -5.72 11.69 -6.51
CA MET A 51 -4.78 11.61 -5.39
C MET A 51 -4.34 13.01 -4.95
N LYS A 52 -4.00 13.89 -5.91
CA LYS A 52 -3.62 15.28 -5.59
C LYS A 52 -4.75 16.04 -4.91
N ALA A 53 -5.98 15.87 -5.37
CA ALA A 53 -7.13 16.50 -4.74
C ALA A 53 -7.35 16.04 -3.29
N LEU A 54 -7.12 14.74 -3.01
CA LEU A 54 -7.14 14.20 -1.64
C LEU A 54 -6.01 14.78 -0.78
N TYR A 55 -4.80 14.85 -1.35
CA TYR A 55 -3.64 15.45 -0.70
C TYR A 55 -3.93 16.87 -0.26
N ASP A 56 -4.39 17.70 -1.19
CA ASP A 56 -4.69 19.10 -0.93
C ASP A 56 -5.83 19.26 0.09
N GLN A 57 -6.85 18.39 0.00
CA GLN A 57 -7.98 18.39 0.94
C GLN A 57 -7.52 18.13 2.37
N VAL A 58 -6.70 17.09 2.57
CA VAL A 58 -6.23 16.71 3.92
C VAL A 58 -5.31 17.78 4.48
N LEU A 59 -4.39 18.32 3.68
CA LEU A 59 -3.51 19.40 4.14
C LEU A 59 -4.29 20.68 4.51
N ALA A 60 -5.23 21.09 3.66
CA ALA A 60 -6.05 22.26 3.92
C ALA A 60 -6.91 22.12 5.18
N ALA A 61 -7.51 20.93 5.42
CA ALA A 61 -8.30 20.65 6.62
C ALA A 61 -7.49 20.81 7.91
N ASN A 62 -6.18 20.57 7.82
CA ASN A 62 -5.26 20.62 8.97
C ASN A 62 -4.37 21.88 8.99
N SER A 63 -4.64 22.86 8.12
CA SER A 63 -3.87 24.10 8.01
C SER A 63 -2.38 23.84 7.69
N LEU A 64 -2.07 22.78 6.95
CA LEU A 64 -0.74 22.38 6.54
C LEU A 64 -0.50 22.72 5.07
N THR A 65 0.78 22.73 4.71
CA THR A 65 1.28 22.95 3.35
C THR A 65 2.14 21.77 2.89
N ASP A 66 2.47 21.70 1.61
CA ASP A 66 3.41 20.68 1.07
C ASP A 66 4.77 20.71 1.79
N GLY A 67 5.18 21.90 2.26
CA GLY A 67 6.41 22.08 3.03
C GLY A 67 6.46 21.35 4.37
N ASP A 68 5.31 20.98 4.92
CA ASP A 68 5.17 20.29 6.21
C ASP A 68 5.20 18.75 6.04
N VAL A 69 5.10 18.24 4.80
CA VAL A 69 5.10 16.80 4.49
C VAL A 69 6.51 16.33 4.17
N GLU A 70 7.03 15.41 4.98
CA GLU A 70 8.34 14.81 4.80
C GLU A 70 8.37 13.84 3.62
N ALA A 71 7.44 12.89 3.60
CA ALA A 71 7.38 11.85 2.59
C ALA A 71 5.93 11.49 2.22
N ILE A 72 5.78 10.99 0.99
CA ILE A 72 4.52 10.42 0.51
C ILE A 72 4.77 8.95 0.18
N TYR A 73 3.93 8.07 0.73
CA TYR A 73 3.91 6.65 0.42
C TYR A 73 2.60 6.27 -0.24
N ALA A 74 2.61 5.26 -1.09
CA ALA A 74 1.40 4.76 -1.71
C ALA A 74 1.48 3.25 -1.94
N SER A 75 0.42 2.53 -1.55
CA SER A 75 0.27 1.08 -1.77
C SER A 75 -0.98 0.74 -2.56
N GLY A 76 -1.10 -0.53 -2.89
CA GLY A 76 -2.25 -1.08 -3.57
C GLY A 76 -2.16 -0.94 -5.09
N MET A 77 -3.28 -0.70 -5.73
CA MET A 77 -3.39 -0.69 -7.19
C MET A 77 -2.64 0.45 -7.89
N VAL A 78 -2.09 1.42 -7.15
CA VAL A 78 -1.15 2.43 -7.70
C VAL A 78 0.10 1.81 -8.30
N THR A 79 0.47 0.61 -7.87
CA THR A 79 1.64 -0.14 -8.34
C THR A 79 1.29 -1.21 -9.38
N SER A 80 0.06 -1.22 -9.88
CA SER A 80 -0.40 -2.10 -10.96
C SER A 80 -0.17 -1.46 -12.35
N PRO A 81 -0.35 -2.21 -13.46
CA PRO A 81 -0.27 -1.65 -14.83
C PRO A 81 -1.21 -0.46 -15.07
N TYR A 82 -2.31 -0.36 -14.34
CA TYR A 82 -3.28 0.73 -14.41
C TYR A 82 -3.13 1.77 -13.28
N GLY A 83 -2.06 1.66 -12.49
CA GLY A 83 -1.71 2.60 -11.43
C GLY A 83 -0.84 3.76 -11.90
N LEU A 84 -0.06 4.33 -11.00
CA LEU A 84 0.93 5.36 -11.32
C LEU A 84 2.12 4.78 -12.08
N LYS A 85 2.61 3.65 -11.60
CA LYS A 85 3.74 2.91 -12.17
C LYS A 85 3.60 1.43 -11.82
N GLU A 86 3.76 0.57 -12.80
CA GLU A 86 3.87 -0.86 -12.54
C GLU A 86 5.16 -1.16 -11.78
N VAL A 87 5.01 -1.70 -10.57
CA VAL A 87 6.12 -2.15 -9.73
C VAL A 87 6.01 -3.67 -9.59
N PRO A 88 7.07 -4.43 -9.94
CA PRO A 88 7.08 -5.88 -9.78
C PRO A 88 6.83 -6.30 -8.34
N HIS A 89 6.14 -7.43 -8.15
CA HIS A 89 5.99 -8.03 -6.83
C HIS A 89 7.33 -8.54 -6.31
N LEU A 90 7.56 -8.38 -5.03
CA LEU A 90 8.68 -9.01 -4.33
C LEU A 90 8.38 -10.49 -4.12
N VAL A 91 9.41 -11.31 -4.21
CA VAL A 91 9.31 -12.76 -4.07
C VAL A 91 9.57 -13.16 -2.63
N LEU A 92 8.66 -13.93 -2.05
CA LEU A 92 8.84 -14.50 -0.73
C LEU A 92 9.82 -15.71 -0.75
N PRO A 93 10.53 -16.00 0.37
CA PRO A 93 10.43 -15.37 1.69
C PRO A 93 11.20 -14.04 1.79
N MET A 94 10.76 -13.13 2.66
CA MET A 94 11.44 -11.86 2.91
C MET A 94 11.18 -11.33 4.32
N THR A 95 12.11 -10.52 4.84
CA THR A 95 11.95 -9.84 6.12
C THR A 95 11.26 -8.48 5.95
N VAL A 96 10.75 -7.92 7.05
CA VAL A 96 10.21 -6.55 7.07
C VAL A 96 11.27 -5.52 6.61
N ARG A 97 12.55 -5.77 6.93
CA ARG A 97 13.64 -4.90 6.50
C ARG A 97 13.86 -4.95 4.99
N ASP A 98 13.90 -6.16 4.40
CA ASP A 98 14.03 -6.31 2.95
C ASP A 98 12.90 -5.60 2.21
N PHE A 99 11.69 -5.65 2.78
CA PHE A 99 10.54 -4.95 2.25
C PHE A 99 10.73 -3.42 2.30
N ALA A 100 11.17 -2.87 3.44
CA ALA A 100 11.43 -1.44 3.58
C ALA A 100 12.51 -0.93 2.61
N ASP A 101 13.55 -1.73 2.36
CA ASP A 101 14.62 -1.42 1.42
C ASP A 101 14.19 -1.55 -0.05
N SER A 102 13.00 -2.11 -0.33
CA SER A 102 12.45 -2.38 -1.67
C SER A 102 11.43 -1.35 -2.15
N LEU A 103 11.18 -0.28 -1.40
CA LEU A 103 10.29 0.79 -1.82
C LEU A 103 10.77 1.43 -3.13
N TYR A 104 9.84 1.63 -4.08
CA TYR A 104 10.17 2.20 -5.38
C TYR A 104 9.95 3.72 -5.38
N PRO A 105 10.99 4.55 -5.51
CA PRO A 105 10.82 5.99 -5.64
C PRO A 105 10.30 6.33 -7.03
N PHE A 106 9.13 6.91 -7.09
CA PHE A 106 8.49 7.39 -8.31
C PHE A 106 8.37 8.92 -8.27
N HIS A 107 9.13 9.61 -9.12
CA HIS A 107 8.99 11.07 -9.26
C HIS A 107 7.75 11.41 -10.08
N GLU A 108 6.81 12.14 -9.48
CA GLU A 108 5.57 12.56 -10.13
C GLU A 108 5.71 14.04 -10.55
N ASP A 109 5.80 14.26 -11.88
CA ASP A 109 6.16 15.55 -12.47
C ASP A 109 4.97 16.48 -12.78
N THR A 110 3.72 15.97 -12.71
CA THR A 110 2.57 16.70 -13.26
C THR A 110 1.75 17.44 -12.19
N CYS A 111 1.57 16.84 -11.03
CA CYS A 111 0.72 17.36 -9.96
C CYS A 111 1.44 17.53 -8.63
N PHE A 112 2.30 16.58 -8.26
CA PHE A 112 3.00 16.58 -6.97
C PHE A 112 4.36 17.26 -7.05
N HIS A 113 5.05 17.14 -8.18
CA HIS A 113 6.43 17.64 -8.41
C HIS A 113 7.41 17.15 -7.33
N ARG A 114 7.24 15.90 -6.89
CA ARG A 114 8.05 15.26 -5.86
C ARG A 114 7.97 13.74 -5.92
N ASP A 115 8.81 13.08 -5.14
CA ASP A 115 8.83 11.63 -5.06
C ASP A 115 7.65 11.11 -4.23
N ILE A 116 7.05 10.03 -4.74
CA ILE A 116 6.08 9.17 -4.07
C ILE A 116 6.73 7.78 -3.95
N PHE A 117 6.88 7.28 -2.73
CA PHE A 117 7.42 5.95 -2.48
C PHE A 117 6.34 4.90 -2.66
N LEU A 118 6.44 4.14 -3.74
CA LEU A 118 5.49 3.09 -4.09
C LEU A 118 5.84 1.78 -3.39
N VAL A 119 4.85 1.20 -2.73
CA VAL A 119 4.97 -0.05 -1.98
C VAL A 119 4.71 -1.22 -2.93
N PRO A 120 5.70 -2.11 -3.19
CA PRO A 120 5.52 -3.26 -4.07
C PRO A 120 4.60 -4.31 -3.44
N GLY A 121 3.88 -5.06 -4.26
CA GLY A 121 3.13 -6.24 -3.84
C GLY A 121 4.05 -7.41 -3.49
N LEU A 122 3.48 -8.47 -2.93
CA LEU A 122 4.18 -9.72 -2.58
C LEU A 122 3.68 -10.88 -3.42
N LYS A 123 4.56 -11.86 -3.69
CA LYS A 123 4.19 -13.11 -4.36
C LYS A 123 5.00 -14.30 -3.89
N THR A 124 4.41 -15.49 -4.00
CA THR A 124 5.13 -16.77 -3.93
C THR A 124 5.49 -17.26 -5.33
N LEU A 125 6.59 -18.00 -5.44
CA LEU A 125 6.94 -18.76 -6.64
C LEU A 125 7.01 -20.24 -6.28
N SER A 126 6.48 -21.07 -7.17
CA SER A 126 6.53 -22.54 -7.06
C SER A 126 6.44 -23.15 -8.45
N ASP A 127 7.01 -24.34 -8.59
CA ASP A 127 6.82 -25.18 -9.79
C ASP A 127 5.39 -25.77 -9.85
N ASP A 128 4.71 -25.84 -8.71
CA ASP A 128 3.29 -26.18 -8.62
C ASP A 128 2.46 -24.90 -8.59
N PHE A 129 1.66 -24.68 -9.62
CA PHE A 129 0.81 -23.49 -9.77
C PHE A 129 -0.20 -23.30 -8.62
N SER A 130 -0.58 -24.35 -7.91
CA SER A 130 -1.48 -24.26 -6.75
C SER A 130 -0.89 -23.44 -5.60
N PHE A 131 0.45 -23.30 -5.55
CA PHE A 131 1.18 -22.53 -4.55
C PHE A 131 1.67 -21.17 -5.06
N VAL A 132 1.35 -20.80 -6.31
CA VAL A 132 1.65 -19.46 -6.84
C VAL A 132 0.53 -18.51 -6.44
N ASN A 133 0.83 -17.64 -5.50
CA ASN A 133 -0.10 -16.66 -4.97
C ASN A 133 0.54 -15.27 -4.97
N ASN A 134 -0.29 -14.24 -5.00
CA ASN A 134 0.15 -12.86 -4.84
C ASN A 134 -0.86 -12.06 -4.03
N LEU A 135 -0.41 -10.94 -3.51
CA LEU A 135 -1.25 -9.92 -2.90
C LEU A 135 -0.73 -8.52 -3.26
N ARG A 136 -1.62 -7.55 -3.22
CA ARG A 136 -1.27 -6.14 -3.50
C ARG A 136 -2.27 -5.22 -2.80
N GLY A 137 -1.75 -4.49 -1.81
CA GLY A 137 -2.51 -3.53 -1.01
C GLY A 137 -2.47 -3.84 0.49
N GLU A 138 -2.41 -5.11 0.86
CA GLU A 138 -2.45 -5.58 2.24
C GLU A 138 -1.07 -5.57 2.94
N GLU A 139 0.02 -5.28 2.23
CA GLU A 139 1.40 -5.39 2.73
C GLU A 139 1.65 -4.56 3.98
N ILE A 140 1.18 -3.31 3.97
CA ILE A 140 1.36 -2.38 5.10
C ILE A 140 0.55 -2.81 6.31
N GLU A 141 -0.67 -3.33 6.09
CA GLU A 141 -1.51 -3.87 7.17
C GLU A 141 -0.86 -5.09 7.82
N ILE A 142 -0.28 -6.00 7.00
CA ILE A 142 0.42 -7.19 7.50
C ILE A 142 1.63 -6.79 8.34
N ILE A 143 2.44 -5.85 7.85
CA ILE A 143 3.65 -5.39 8.55
C ILE A 143 3.26 -4.67 9.84
N GLY A 144 2.27 -3.77 9.79
CA GLY A 144 1.79 -3.05 10.97
C GLY A 144 1.26 -4.00 12.03
N ALA A 145 0.41 -4.96 11.66
CA ALA A 145 -0.12 -5.96 12.59
C ALA A 145 0.99 -6.87 13.18
N LEU A 146 2.01 -7.19 12.38
CA LEU A 146 3.16 -7.97 12.87
C LEU A 146 3.97 -7.18 13.90
N GLU A 147 4.24 -5.91 13.66
CA GLU A 147 4.98 -5.06 14.58
C GLU A 147 4.20 -4.83 15.90
N GLU A 148 2.89 -4.62 15.85
CA GLU A 148 2.05 -4.55 17.04
C GLU A 148 2.09 -5.87 17.83
N LEU A 149 1.97 -7.00 17.14
CA LEU A 149 2.00 -8.32 17.78
C LEU A 149 3.35 -8.59 18.46
N LYS A 150 4.47 -8.21 17.84
CA LYS A 150 5.82 -8.32 18.41
C LYS A 150 6.02 -7.44 19.64
N ALA A 151 5.35 -6.29 19.71
CA ALA A 151 5.40 -5.42 20.89
C ALA A 151 4.72 -6.04 22.12
N GLU A 152 3.77 -6.95 21.90
CA GLU A 152 3.00 -7.59 22.97
C GLU A 152 3.59 -8.95 23.41
N ARG A 153 4.21 -9.70 22.50
CA ARG A 153 4.72 -11.05 22.74
C ARG A 153 5.77 -11.49 21.74
N ASP A 154 6.54 -12.49 22.12
CA ASP A 154 7.43 -13.17 21.17
C ASP A 154 6.62 -13.86 20.07
N VAL A 155 7.04 -13.64 18.84
CA VAL A 155 6.39 -14.17 17.62
C VAL A 155 7.33 -15.16 16.96
N GLU A 156 7.00 -16.45 17.04
CA GLU A 156 7.76 -17.49 16.34
C GLU A 156 7.09 -17.92 15.03
N ASN A 157 5.81 -18.30 15.11
CA ASN A 157 5.02 -18.74 13.96
C ASN A 157 3.61 -18.15 14.05
N VAL A 158 3.18 -17.44 13.01
CA VAL A 158 1.87 -16.83 12.93
C VAL A 158 1.25 -17.08 11.56
N VAL A 159 -0.05 -17.25 11.53
CA VAL A 159 -0.87 -17.14 10.33
C VAL A 159 -1.80 -15.95 10.51
N MET A 160 -1.62 -14.92 9.70
CA MET A 160 -2.57 -13.79 9.63
C MET A 160 -3.62 -14.09 8.57
N LEU A 161 -4.89 -13.83 8.90
CA LEU A 161 -5.99 -13.89 7.94
C LEU A 161 -6.44 -12.47 7.61
N MET A 162 -6.39 -12.13 6.32
CA MET A 162 -6.79 -10.84 5.77
C MET A 162 -8.09 -11.04 4.98
N PRO A 163 -9.27 -10.91 5.61
CA PRO A 163 -10.55 -11.12 4.92
C PRO A 163 -10.87 -9.90 4.04
N GLY A 164 -11.32 -10.16 2.81
CA GLY A 164 -11.68 -9.13 1.84
C GLY A 164 -12.48 -9.69 0.68
N SER A 165 -12.44 -9.05 -0.48
CA SER A 165 -12.92 -9.63 -1.75
C SER A 165 -12.21 -10.95 -2.03
N HIS A 166 -10.91 -10.98 -1.80
CA HIS A 166 -10.10 -12.19 -1.61
C HIS A 166 -9.77 -12.30 -0.12
N THR A 167 -9.69 -13.53 0.39
CA THR A 167 -9.12 -13.77 1.73
C THR A 167 -7.71 -14.30 1.54
N HIS A 168 -6.75 -13.61 2.14
CA HIS A 168 -5.36 -14.04 2.15
C HIS A 168 -4.99 -14.65 3.50
N GLY A 169 -4.29 -15.78 3.47
CA GLY A 169 -3.61 -16.35 4.61
C GLY A 169 -2.11 -16.10 4.46
N ILE A 170 -1.51 -15.42 5.44
CA ILE A 170 -0.11 -15.00 5.42
C ILE A 170 0.66 -15.81 6.46
N TYR A 171 1.67 -16.54 6.03
CA TYR A 171 2.53 -17.32 6.90
C TYR A 171 3.75 -16.50 7.28
N ILE A 172 4.00 -16.39 8.59
CA ILE A 172 5.09 -15.59 9.16
C ILE A 172 5.88 -16.46 10.13
N GLN A 173 7.20 -16.42 10.04
CA GLN A 173 8.15 -17.09 10.95
C GLN A 173 9.14 -16.05 11.47
N GLY A 174 9.02 -15.73 12.76
CA GLY A 174 9.80 -14.63 13.37
C GLY A 174 9.49 -13.28 12.74
N ASP A 175 10.46 -12.68 12.04
CA ASP A 175 10.33 -11.44 11.28
C ASP A 175 10.17 -11.65 9.77
N GLN A 176 10.05 -12.89 9.33
CA GLN A 176 10.04 -13.25 7.92
C GLN A 176 8.64 -13.66 7.47
N ILE A 177 8.14 -13.01 6.41
CA ILE A 177 6.96 -13.45 5.66
C ILE A 177 7.42 -14.58 4.74
N THR A 178 6.87 -15.79 4.93
CA THR A 178 7.35 -17.00 4.25
C THR A 178 6.40 -17.51 3.18
N GLY A 179 5.11 -17.17 3.23
CA GLY A 179 4.15 -17.68 2.27
C GLY A 179 2.83 -16.94 2.27
N ILE A 180 2.11 -17.10 1.18
CA ILE A 180 0.77 -16.55 0.95
C ILE A 180 -0.11 -17.64 0.38
N ILE A 181 -1.34 -17.72 0.85
CA ILE A 181 -2.43 -18.44 0.19
C ILE A 181 -3.58 -17.48 -0.03
N SER A 182 -4.20 -17.53 -1.21
CA SER A 182 -5.28 -16.62 -1.59
C SER A 182 -6.50 -17.39 -2.08
N ASN A 183 -7.68 -16.99 -1.62
CA ASN A 183 -8.94 -17.56 -2.06
C ASN A 183 -9.95 -16.46 -2.39
N PHE A 184 -10.74 -16.68 -3.43
CA PHE A 184 -11.91 -15.85 -3.71
C PHE A 184 -12.96 -16.08 -2.61
N THR A 185 -13.41 -15.00 -2.01
CA THR A 185 -14.41 -15.04 -0.93
C THR A 185 -15.48 -13.98 -1.10
N GLY A 186 -15.26 -12.75 -0.65
CA GLY A 186 -16.24 -11.67 -0.71
C GLY A 186 -16.64 -11.27 -2.14
N GLU A 187 -15.84 -11.56 -3.14
CA GLU A 187 -16.17 -11.29 -4.54
C GLU A 187 -17.20 -12.30 -5.13
N LEU A 188 -17.42 -13.43 -4.45
CA LEU A 188 -18.38 -14.44 -4.85
C LEU A 188 -19.80 -14.20 -4.26
N PHE A 189 -19.98 -13.22 -3.39
CA PHE A 189 -21.21 -12.87 -2.70
C PHE A 189 -21.63 -11.42 -3.00
#